data_4b7053d56b97b655cca918b56a3401c5
#
_entry.id   4b7053d56b97b655cca918b56a3401c5
#
_cell.length_a   1.000
_cell.length_b   1.000
_cell.length_c   1.000
_cell.angle_alpha   90.00
_cell.angle_beta   90.00
_cell.angle_gamma   90.00
#
_symmetry.space_group_name_H-M   'P 1'
#
loop_
_entity.id
_entity.type
_entity.pdbx_description
1 polymer ?
#
loop_
_entity_poly.entity_id
_entity_poly.type
_entity_poly.pdbx_seq_one_letter_code
_entity_poly.pdbx_strand_id
1 'polypeptide(L)'
;MNKMSDPAIKHNVVRIGTLPSGIGLYLFDYLSSSAPMAGDGRQLGVMADEVEKIMPAAISFDSTGYKMVNYELLGIEPLDVMSAFTH
;
A
#
# COMPACT_ATOMS: atom_id res chain seq x y z
N MET A 1 7.58 -4.39 7.84
CA MET A 1 6.69 -3.29 8.26
C MET A 1 5.31 -3.48 7.61
N ASN A 2 4.27 -3.44 8.43
CA ASN A 2 2.89 -3.52 7.94
C ASN A 2 2.37 -2.13 7.65
N LYS A 3 1.72 -1.97 6.50
CA LYS A 3 1.12 -0.70 6.11
C LYS A 3 -0.34 -0.87 5.76
N MET A 4 -1.14 0.11 6.14
CA MET A 4 -2.55 0.19 5.76
C MET A 4 -2.61 0.25 4.24
N SER A 5 -3.24 -0.76 3.63
CA SER A 5 -3.23 -0.89 2.16
C SER A 5 -4.59 -1.30 1.61
N ASP A 6 -5.63 -1.29 2.44
CA ASP A 6 -6.98 -1.63 2.01
C ASP A 6 -7.49 -0.54 1.04
N PRO A 7 -7.94 -0.90 -0.17
CA PRO A 7 -8.44 0.09 -1.13
C PRO A 7 -9.66 0.86 -0.61
N ALA A 8 -10.39 0.31 0.35
CA ALA A 8 -11.57 0.97 0.90
C ALA A 8 -11.27 2.29 1.63
N ILE A 9 -10.02 2.49 2.10
CA ILE A 9 -9.62 3.71 2.81
C ILE A 9 -8.78 4.65 1.96
N LYS A 10 -8.71 4.41 0.65
CA LYS A 10 -7.91 5.19 -0.29
C LYS A 10 -8.77 5.83 -1.36
N HIS A 11 -8.38 7.01 -1.81
CA HIS A 11 -9.02 7.67 -2.94
C HIS A 11 -7.99 8.41 -3.79
N ASN A 12 -8.42 8.96 -4.91
CA ASN A 12 -7.53 9.61 -5.89
C ASN A 12 -6.38 8.69 -6.29
N VAL A 13 -6.70 7.44 -6.56
CA VAL A 13 -5.72 6.39 -6.85
C VAL A 13 -5.25 6.50 -8.28
N VAL A 14 -3.93 6.59 -8.47
CA VAL A 14 -3.30 6.64 -9.80
C VAL A 14 -2.19 5.59 -9.85
N ARG A 15 -2.30 4.67 -10.80
CA ARG A 15 -1.24 3.67 -11.01
C ARG A 15 -0.05 4.34 -11.68
N ILE A 16 1.13 4.20 -11.10
CA ILE A 16 2.36 4.80 -11.61
C ILE A 16 3.40 3.78 -12.06
N GLY A 17 3.18 2.51 -11.80
CA GLY A 17 4.13 1.48 -12.19
C GLY A 17 3.69 0.10 -11.77
N THR A 18 4.57 -0.87 -12.00
CA THR A 18 4.35 -2.27 -11.65
C THR A 18 5.63 -2.84 -11.07
N LEU A 19 5.51 -3.51 -9.94
CA LEU A 19 6.65 -4.20 -9.32
C LEU A 19 6.97 -5.48 -10.10
N PRO A 20 8.19 -6.04 -9.96
CA PRO A 20 8.55 -7.29 -10.64
C PRO A 20 7.60 -8.45 -10.38
N SER A 21 6.93 -8.46 -9.23
CA SER A 21 5.94 -9.49 -8.88
C SER A 21 4.64 -9.36 -9.66
N GLY A 22 4.42 -8.27 -10.40
CA GLY A 22 3.16 -7.97 -11.06
C GLY A 22 2.21 -7.11 -10.26
N ILE A 23 2.55 -6.81 -9.01
CA ILE A 23 1.75 -5.95 -8.14
C ILE A 23 1.88 -4.50 -8.60
N GLY A 24 0.75 -3.80 -8.74
CA GLY A 24 0.75 -2.40 -9.14
C GLY A 24 1.30 -1.48 -8.05
N LEU A 25 1.93 -0.40 -8.47
CA LEU A 25 2.41 0.66 -7.59
C LEU A 25 1.57 1.91 -7.86
N TYR A 26 1.06 2.54 -6.79
CA TYR A 26 0.05 3.59 -6.90
C TYR A 26 0.41 4.81 -6.06
N LEU A 27 -0.02 5.97 -6.54
CA LEU A 27 -0.16 7.17 -5.72
C LEU A 27 -1.61 7.27 -5.28
N PHE A 28 -1.85 7.64 -4.05
CA PHE A 28 -3.21 7.76 -3.51
C PHE A 28 -3.23 8.69 -2.30
N ASP A 29 -4.44 9.06 -1.90
CA ASP A 29 -4.69 9.76 -0.65
C ASP A 29 -5.46 8.83 0.27
N TYR A 30 -5.18 8.85 1.57
CA TYR A 30 -6.04 8.20 2.54
C TYR A 30 -7.29 9.04 2.76
N LEU A 31 -8.42 8.38 3.02
CA LEU A 31 -9.63 9.08 3.44
C LEU A 31 -9.35 9.86 4.73
N SER A 32 -10.00 11.01 4.88
CA SER A 32 -9.74 11.90 6.02
C SER A 32 -10.00 11.22 7.36
N SER A 33 -10.95 10.29 7.42
CA SER A 33 -11.22 9.52 8.64
C SER A 33 -10.06 8.60 9.05
N SER A 34 -9.18 8.25 8.11
CA SER A 34 -8.02 7.38 8.36
C SER A 34 -6.71 8.18 8.44
N ALA A 35 -6.72 9.47 8.09
CA ALA A 35 -5.50 10.29 8.02
C ALA A 35 -4.71 10.33 9.33
N PRO A 36 -5.34 10.47 10.51
CA PRO A 36 -4.56 10.49 11.77
C PRO A 36 -3.74 9.24 12.01
N MET A 37 -4.16 8.10 11.45
CA MET A 37 -3.47 6.82 11.61
C MET A 37 -2.46 6.57 10.51
N ALA A 38 -2.74 7.08 9.31
CA ALA A 38 -2.01 6.74 8.10
C ALA A 38 -1.14 7.87 7.55
N GLY A 39 -1.29 9.08 8.07
CA GLY A 39 -0.56 10.27 7.63
C GLY A 39 -1.32 11.09 6.60
N ASP A 40 -0.85 12.30 6.37
CA ASP A 40 -1.43 13.24 5.42
C ASP A 40 -0.73 13.22 4.07
N GLY A 41 -1.40 13.76 3.06
CA GLY A 41 -0.84 13.99 1.74
C GLY A 41 -0.83 12.76 0.85
N ARG A 42 -0.21 12.90 -0.32
CA ARG A 42 -0.11 11.80 -1.28
C ARG A 42 0.83 10.73 -0.75
N GLN A 43 0.39 9.49 -0.87
CA GLN A 43 1.15 8.33 -0.43
C GLN A 43 1.49 7.46 -1.64
N LEU A 44 2.56 6.71 -1.51
CA LEU A 44 2.99 5.74 -2.51
C LEU A 44 2.89 4.35 -1.90
N GLY A 45 2.27 3.43 -2.62
CA GLY A 45 2.14 2.07 -2.09
C GLY A 45 1.38 1.12 -2.99
N VAL A 46 1.06 -0.02 -2.44
CA VAL A 46 0.36 -1.11 -3.13
C VAL A 46 -1.08 -1.21 -2.65
N MET A 47 -1.89 -2.02 -3.36
CA MET A 47 -3.26 -2.30 -2.97
C MET A 47 -3.35 -3.72 -2.39
N ALA A 48 -3.93 -3.83 -1.20
CA ALA A 48 -3.97 -5.10 -0.48
C ALA A 48 -4.72 -6.20 -1.23
N ASP A 49 -5.76 -5.86 -1.99
CA ASP A 49 -6.52 -6.84 -2.76
C ASP A 49 -5.69 -7.49 -3.87
N GLU A 50 -4.76 -6.75 -4.48
CA GLU A 50 -3.83 -7.30 -5.47
C GLU A 50 -2.80 -8.21 -4.80
N VAL A 51 -2.27 -7.75 -3.67
CA VAL A 51 -1.28 -8.53 -2.90
C VAL A 51 -1.88 -9.84 -2.42
N GLU A 52 -3.12 -9.82 -1.97
CA GLU A 52 -3.81 -11.00 -1.47
C GLU A 52 -3.89 -12.12 -2.51
N LYS A 53 -4.05 -11.77 -3.78
CA LYS A 53 -4.10 -12.74 -4.86
C LYS A 53 -2.75 -13.38 -5.15
N ILE A 54 -1.67 -12.64 -4.93
CA ILE A 54 -0.31 -13.07 -5.27
C ILE A 54 0.37 -13.70 -4.05
N MET A 55 0.23 -13.07 -2.89
CA MET A 55 0.89 -13.51 -1.65
C MET A 55 -0.02 -13.25 -0.46
N PRO A 56 -1.02 -14.11 -0.22
CA PRO A 56 -1.95 -13.90 0.90
C PRO A 56 -1.27 -13.87 2.26
N ALA A 57 -0.11 -14.51 2.42
CA ALA A 57 0.64 -14.48 3.69
C ALA A 57 1.11 -13.07 4.08
N ALA A 58 1.17 -12.13 3.13
CA ALA A 58 1.58 -10.77 3.40
C ALA A 58 0.43 -9.90 3.94
N ILE A 59 -0.79 -10.44 3.96
CA ILE A 59 -1.98 -9.70 4.40
C ILE A 59 -2.24 -9.95 5.88
N SER A 60 -2.53 -8.87 6.60
CA SER A 60 -3.04 -8.92 7.97
C SER A 60 -4.16 -7.89 8.09
N PHE A 61 -4.77 -7.81 9.27
CA PHE A 61 -5.87 -6.87 9.51
C PHE A 61 -5.53 -6.02 10.72
N ASP A 62 -5.88 -4.74 10.65
CA ASP A 62 -5.76 -3.88 11.81
C ASP A 62 -6.95 -4.12 12.76
N SER A 63 -6.97 -3.41 13.90
CA SER A 63 -8.02 -3.56 14.90
C SER A 63 -9.40 -3.14 14.39
N THR A 64 -9.47 -2.38 13.32
CA THR A 64 -10.73 -1.92 12.73
C THR A 64 -11.18 -2.79 11.55
N GLY A 65 -10.40 -3.81 11.18
CA GLY A 65 -10.74 -4.74 10.12
C GLY A 65 -10.22 -4.36 8.73
N TYR A 66 -9.48 -3.27 8.60
CA TYR A 66 -8.87 -2.91 7.32
C TYR A 66 -7.61 -3.73 7.06
N LYS A 67 -7.37 -4.01 5.79
CA LYS A 67 -6.23 -4.83 5.38
C LYS A 67 -4.92 -4.05 5.46
N MET A 68 -3.88 -4.74 5.94
CA MET A 68 -2.52 -4.25 6.00
C MET A 68 -1.63 -5.18 5.18
N VAL A 69 -0.56 -4.65 4.62
CA VAL A 69 0.41 -5.42 3.83
C VAL A 69 1.76 -5.39 4.53
N ASN A 70 2.39 -6.55 4.64
CA ASN A 70 3.75 -6.66 5.13
C ASN A 70 4.71 -6.51 3.93
N TYR A 71 5.31 -5.33 3.82
CA TYR A 71 6.20 -5.00 2.71
C TYR A 71 7.47 -5.85 2.69
N GLU A 72 7.96 -6.27 3.85
CA GLU A 72 9.14 -7.12 3.92
C GLU A 72 8.92 -8.46 3.22
N LEU A 73 7.75 -9.05 3.40
CA LEU A 73 7.41 -10.31 2.73
C LEU A 73 7.30 -10.16 1.22
N LEU A 74 7.01 -8.96 0.74
CA LEU A 74 6.97 -8.67 -0.70
C LEU A 74 8.37 -8.37 -1.27
N GLY A 75 9.38 -8.27 -0.41
CA GLY A 75 10.71 -7.85 -0.83
C GLY A 75 10.80 -6.37 -1.16
N ILE A 76 9.89 -5.56 -0.64
CA ILE A 76 9.87 -4.11 -0.88
C ILE A 76 10.40 -3.40 0.35
N GLU A 77 11.46 -2.63 0.16
CA GLU A 77 11.96 -1.75 1.20
C GLU A 77 11.27 -0.39 1.06
N PRO A 78 10.98 0.31 2.15
CA PRO A 78 10.42 1.66 2.07
C PRO A 78 11.26 2.59 1.21
N LEU A 79 12.58 2.42 1.21
CA LEU A 79 13.50 3.20 0.41
C LEU A 79 13.32 2.95 -1.09
N ASP A 80 13.02 1.70 -1.48
CA ASP A 80 12.78 1.34 -2.88
C ASP A 80 11.54 2.03 -3.41
N VAL A 81 10.51 2.11 -2.58
CA VAL A 81 9.26 2.79 -2.93
C VAL A 81 9.52 4.28 -3.12
N MET A 82 10.29 4.89 -2.22
CA MET A 82 10.68 6.30 -2.32
C MET A 82 11.54 6.58 -3.56
N SER A 83 12.46 5.69 -3.87
CA SER A 83 13.32 5.79 -5.05
C SER A 83 12.51 5.77 -6.35
N ALA A 84 11.53 4.89 -6.44
CA ALA A 84 10.65 4.81 -7.59
C ALA A 84 9.88 6.10 -7.81
N PHE A 85 9.53 6.79 -6.71
CA PHE A 85 8.78 8.04 -6.75
C PHE A 85 9.66 9.23 -7.13
N THR A 86 10.91 9.24 -6.68
CA THR A 86 11.81 10.40 -6.89
C THR A 86 12.51 10.38 -8.25
N HIS A 87 12.42 9.30 -8.98
CA HIS A 87 12.94 9.22 -10.34
C HIS A 87 11.93 9.71 -11.35
#